data_55fb8d41f051133f099cbb0947480995
#
_entry.id   55fb8d41f051133f099cbb0947480995
#
_cell.length_a   1.000
_cell.length_b   1.000
_cell.length_c   1.000
_cell.angle_alpha   90.00
_cell.angle_beta   90.00
_cell.angle_gamma   90.00
#
_symmetry.space_group_name_H-M   'P 1'
#
loop_
_entity.id
_entity.type
_entity.pdbx_description
1 polymer ?
#
loop_
_entity_poly.entity_id
_entity_poly.type
_entity_poly.pdbx_seq_one_letter_code
_entity_poly.pdbx_strand_id
1 'polypeptide(L)'
;MSKISLIALDLDGTLLNSEKKISPRNRAALAAAQAQGVKVVLTTGRPLKAMDFLLEELGTAGLKEEYTITFNGGLVQRNNGEILSKVVLAPEDVATIHDETARLGLPLDAISEGTVYEIHADRKSLYSLYNPYLNFIETDFKDLPSTISYNKCVTAVDQDFLDAAIKQIKPDLFQDYEIFKSREMLLEWCPKNVHKATGLAALASILGLEADQVMACGDEANDLSMIQWAGLGVAMGNAIPAVKEVAALVAPVTNDQDAVAWAIENYVLKESE
;
A
#
# COMPACT_ATOMS: atom_id res chain seq x y z
N MET A 1 -13.79 18.98 -15.97
CA MET A 1 -13.43 17.99 -14.93
C MET A 1 -13.81 18.60 -13.59
N SER A 2 -14.29 17.80 -12.65
CA SER A 2 -14.50 18.28 -11.26
C SER A 2 -13.19 18.72 -10.67
N LYS A 3 -13.23 19.66 -9.71
CA LYS A 3 -12.01 20.11 -9.03
C LYS A 3 -11.45 18.96 -8.18
N ILE A 4 -10.18 18.63 -8.37
CA ILE A 4 -9.51 17.60 -7.55
C ILE A 4 -9.42 18.08 -6.10
N SER A 5 -9.90 17.26 -5.18
CA SER A 5 -9.92 17.53 -3.74
C SER A 5 -9.05 16.54 -2.95
N LEU A 6 -8.67 15.41 -3.58
CA LEU A 6 -7.80 14.39 -2.99
C LEU A 6 -6.82 13.85 -4.04
N ILE A 7 -5.56 13.71 -3.64
CA ILE A 7 -4.50 13.08 -4.41
C ILE A 7 -4.03 11.84 -3.66
N ALA A 8 -4.23 10.66 -4.25
CA ALA A 8 -3.73 9.38 -3.72
C ALA A 8 -2.43 9.01 -4.45
N LEU A 9 -1.38 8.74 -3.69
CA LEU A 9 -0.04 8.48 -4.22
C LEU A 9 0.48 7.14 -3.75
N ASP A 10 0.87 6.29 -4.68
CA ASP A 10 1.81 5.22 -4.36
C ASP A 10 3.19 5.79 -4.03
N LEU A 11 4.06 4.99 -3.44
CA LEU A 11 5.39 5.39 -2.99
C LEU A 11 6.49 4.96 -3.97
N ASP A 12 6.75 3.66 -4.06
CA ASP A 12 7.91 3.09 -4.75
C ASP A 12 7.70 3.10 -6.28
N GLY A 13 8.48 3.88 -7.02
CA GLY A 13 8.30 4.03 -8.47
C GLY A 13 7.27 5.09 -8.86
N THR A 14 6.62 5.74 -7.88
CA THR A 14 5.66 6.82 -8.09
C THR A 14 6.10 8.12 -7.41
N LEU A 15 5.90 8.29 -6.10
CA LEU A 15 6.32 9.49 -5.38
C LEU A 15 7.82 9.51 -5.11
N LEU A 16 8.39 8.34 -4.78
CA LEU A 16 9.81 8.19 -4.47
C LEU A 16 10.62 7.95 -5.75
N ASN A 17 11.74 8.66 -5.86
CA ASN A 17 12.73 8.41 -6.90
C ASN A 17 13.55 7.13 -6.62
N SER A 18 14.47 6.79 -7.53
CA SER A 18 15.36 5.61 -7.40
C SER A 18 16.26 5.65 -6.16
N GLU A 19 16.50 6.84 -5.57
CA GLU A 19 17.22 7.02 -4.29
C GLU A 19 16.31 6.88 -3.07
N LYS A 20 15.01 6.55 -3.26
CA LYS A 20 13.97 6.46 -2.20
C LYS A 20 13.71 7.79 -1.48
N LYS A 21 13.79 8.90 -2.19
CA LYS A 21 13.56 10.26 -1.71
C LYS A 21 12.41 10.93 -2.47
N ILE A 22 11.72 11.86 -1.81
CA ILE A 22 10.82 12.80 -2.47
C ILE A 22 11.67 13.92 -3.08
N SER A 23 11.54 14.15 -4.38
CA SER A 23 12.28 15.23 -5.04
C SER A 23 11.83 16.62 -4.55
N PRO A 24 12.69 17.64 -4.63
CA PRO A 24 12.30 19.00 -4.27
C PRO A 24 11.09 19.53 -5.06
N ARG A 25 10.96 19.15 -6.35
CA ARG A 25 9.84 19.58 -7.19
C ARG A 25 8.54 18.87 -6.81
N ASN A 26 8.56 17.55 -6.58
CA ASN A 26 7.40 16.81 -6.07
C ASN A 26 6.93 17.40 -4.75
N ARG A 27 7.85 17.68 -3.81
CA ARG A 27 7.52 18.30 -2.52
C ARG A 27 6.88 19.67 -2.68
N ALA A 28 7.41 20.52 -3.54
CA ALA A 28 6.86 21.85 -3.79
C ALA A 28 5.45 21.80 -4.41
N ALA A 29 5.23 20.89 -5.37
CA ALA A 29 3.92 20.70 -5.98
C ALA A 29 2.88 20.18 -4.99
N LEU A 30 3.26 19.22 -4.12
CA LEU A 30 2.40 18.69 -3.06
C LEU A 30 2.03 19.77 -2.05
N ALA A 31 3.02 20.56 -1.59
CA ALA A 31 2.76 21.68 -0.66
C ALA A 31 1.84 22.73 -1.28
N ALA A 32 1.98 23.03 -2.58
CA ALA A 32 1.09 23.94 -3.28
C ALA A 32 -0.35 23.41 -3.38
N ALA A 33 -0.54 22.11 -3.63
CA ALA A 33 -1.85 21.46 -3.63
C ALA A 33 -2.48 21.50 -2.23
N GLN A 34 -1.72 21.17 -1.19
CA GLN A 34 -2.19 21.23 0.21
C GLN A 34 -2.60 22.69 0.60
N ALA A 35 -1.86 23.70 0.15
CA ALA A 35 -2.21 25.10 0.37
C ALA A 35 -3.55 25.50 -0.28
N GLN A 36 -3.99 24.79 -1.31
CA GLN A 36 -5.32 24.93 -1.93
C GLN A 36 -6.41 24.07 -1.26
N GLY A 37 -6.08 23.36 -0.18
CA GLY A 37 -7.00 22.50 0.56
C GLY A 37 -7.13 21.08 -0.02
N VAL A 38 -6.29 20.69 -0.98
CA VAL A 38 -6.30 19.34 -1.54
C VAL A 38 -5.64 18.39 -0.55
N LYS A 39 -6.29 17.27 -0.25
CA LYS A 39 -5.73 16.23 0.62
C LYS A 39 -4.70 15.40 -0.13
N VAL A 40 -3.51 15.24 0.47
CA VAL A 40 -2.43 14.39 -0.05
C VAL A 40 -2.38 13.11 0.78
N VAL A 41 -2.65 11.97 0.15
CA VAL A 41 -2.82 10.67 0.81
C VAL A 41 -1.81 9.67 0.27
N LEU A 42 -0.91 9.22 1.11
CA LEU A 42 -0.02 8.11 0.76
C LEU A 42 -0.81 6.79 0.78
N THR A 43 -0.73 6.02 -0.30
CA THR A 43 -1.50 4.79 -0.48
C THR A 43 -0.54 3.63 -0.81
N THR A 44 -0.26 2.77 0.18
CA THR A 44 0.85 1.84 0.12
C THR A 44 0.56 0.48 0.76
N GLY A 45 1.36 -0.54 0.42
CA GLY A 45 1.38 -1.83 1.12
C GLY A 45 2.12 -1.80 2.47
N ARG A 46 2.82 -0.69 2.80
CA ARG A 46 3.59 -0.55 4.04
C ARG A 46 2.68 -0.22 5.22
N PRO A 47 3.05 -0.60 6.47
CA PRO A 47 2.41 -0.07 7.68
C PRO A 47 2.80 1.40 7.93
N LEU A 48 1.98 2.16 8.68
CA LEU A 48 2.19 3.59 8.95
C LEU A 48 3.59 3.87 9.52
N LYS A 49 4.02 3.09 10.50
CA LYS A 49 5.33 3.23 11.15
C LYS A 49 6.52 3.19 10.19
N ALA A 50 6.39 2.48 9.07
CA ALA A 50 7.44 2.42 8.05
C ALA A 50 7.49 3.68 7.16
N MET A 51 6.60 4.66 7.40
CA MET A 51 6.49 5.89 6.63
C MET A 51 6.65 7.16 7.45
N ASP A 52 6.92 7.05 8.75
CA ASP A 52 7.02 8.21 9.66
C ASP A 52 7.91 9.32 9.07
N PHE A 53 9.08 8.95 8.54
CA PHE A 53 10.02 9.89 7.94
C PHE A 53 9.47 10.60 6.68
N LEU A 54 8.61 9.94 5.89
CA LEU A 54 7.96 10.57 4.72
C LEU A 54 6.86 11.53 5.15
N LEU A 55 6.09 11.16 6.17
CA LEU A 55 5.06 12.02 6.73
C LEU A 55 5.67 13.27 7.39
N GLU A 56 6.82 13.12 8.06
CA GLU A 56 7.60 14.26 8.59
C GLU A 56 8.09 15.17 7.47
N GLU A 57 8.65 14.59 6.39
CA GLU A 57 9.14 15.34 5.22
C GLU A 57 8.01 16.10 4.50
N LEU A 58 6.79 15.55 4.48
CA LEU A 58 5.59 16.18 3.92
C LEU A 58 4.89 17.14 4.91
N GLY A 59 5.36 17.23 6.17
CA GLY A 59 4.74 18.04 7.20
C GLY A 59 3.36 17.56 7.65
N THR A 60 3.06 16.27 7.48
CA THR A 60 1.75 15.66 7.78
C THR A 60 1.77 14.66 8.94
N ALA A 61 2.95 14.38 9.50
CA ALA A 61 3.13 13.45 10.63
C ALA A 61 2.32 13.89 11.85
N GLY A 62 1.60 12.96 12.46
CA GLY A 62 0.82 13.19 13.67
C GLY A 62 -0.41 14.09 13.51
N LEU A 63 -0.72 14.56 12.31
CA LEU A 63 -1.86 15.45 12.08
C LEU A 63 -3.17 14.68 12.00
N LYS A 64 -4.19 15.18 12.74
CA LYS A 64 -5.53 14.61 12.77
C LYS A 64 -6.30 14.80 11.46
N GLU A 65 -6.03 15.86 10.73
CA GLU A 65 -6.76 16.20 9.49
C GLU A 65 -6.06 15.68 8.23
N GLU A 66 -5.01 14.87 8.39
CA GLU A 66 -4.28 14.23 7.30
C GLU A 66 -4.39 12.70 7.39
N TYR A 67 -4.31 12.02 6.26
CA TYR A 67 -4.72 10.62 6.13
C TYR A 67 -3.68 9.80 5.39
N THR A 68 -3.66 8.51 5.69
CA THR A 68 -2.83 7.50 5.01
C THR A 68 -3.62 6.22 4.81
N ILE A 69 -3.44 5.58 3.67
CA ILE A 69 -3.99 4.26 3.34
C ILE A 69 -2.83 3.28 3.32
N THR A 70 -2.88 2.28 4.18
CA THR A 70 -1.82 1.29 4.38
C THR A 70 -2.31 -0.12 4.08
N PHE A 71 -1.38 -1.10 4.06
CA PHE A 71 -1.70 -2.51 3.80
C PHE A 71 -2.51 -2.72 2.51
N ASN A 72 -2.11 -2.01 1.43
CA ASN A 72 -2.80 -2.06 0.13
C ASN A 72 -4.31 -1.76 0.19
N GLY A 73 -4.73 -0.86 1.09
CA GLY A 73 -6.15 -0.50 1.26
C GLY A 73 -6.83 -1.16 2.44
N GLY A 74 -6.16 -2.09 3.14
CA GLY A 74 -6.72 -2.79 4.30
C GLY A 74 -6.86 -1.91 5.54
N LEU A 75 -6.17 -0.77 5.61
CA LEU A 75 -6.23 0.14 6.74
C LEU A 75 -6.27 1.60 6.27
N VAL A 76 -7.32 2.31 6.62
CA VAL A 76 -7.47 3.76 6.43
C VAL A 76 -7.36 4.42 7.79
N GLN A 77 -6.45 5.36 7.93
CA GLN A 77 -6.18 6.00 9.22
C GLN A 77 -5.78 7.46 9.06
N ARG A 78 -5.94 8.22 10.14
CA ARG A 78 -5.37 9.54 10.27
C ARG A 78 -3.86 9.43 10.55
N ASN A 79 -3.09 10.45 10.21
CA ASN A 79 -1.64 10.42 10.43
C ASN A 79 -1.24 10.50 11.91
N ASN A 80 -2.20 10.73 12.82
CA ASN A 80 -2.03 10.59 14.27
C ASN A 80 -2.24 9.16 14.80
N GLY A 81 -2.54 8.20 13.91
CA GLY A 81 -2.78 6.79 14.25
C GLY A 81 -4.24 6.42 14.52
N GLU A 82 -5.19 7.36 14.47
CA GLU A 82 -6.62 7.05 14.61
C GLU A 82 -7.13 6.25 13.41
N ILE A 83 -7.64 5.05 13.65
CA ILE A 83 -8.15 4.14 12.63
C ILE A 83 -9.57 4.56 12.24
N LEU A 84 -9.80 4.75 10.94
CA LEU A 84 -11.10 5.13 10.37
C LEU A 84 -11.82 3.95 9.71
N SER A 85 -11.06 3.06 9.06
CA SER A 85 -11.58 1.84 8.43
C SER A 85 -10.51 0.76 8.45
N LYS A 86 -10.89 -0.48 8.75
CA LYS A 86 -9.96 -1.61 8.85
C LYS A 86 -10.61 -2.88 8.30
N VAL A 87 -9.94 -3.54 7.36
CA VAL A 87 -10.26 -4.89 6.88
C VAL A 87 -9.09 -5.79 7.25
N VAL A 88 -9.37 -6.90 7.92
CA VAL A 88 -8.36 -7.70 8.61
C VAL A 88 -8.58 -9.19 8.40
N LEU A 89 -7.53 -9.97 8.63
CA LEU A 89 -7.59 -11.41 8.86
C LEU A 89 -7.98 -11.66 10.31
N ALA A 90 -8.99 -12.51 10.52
CA ALA A 90 -9.29 -13.04 11.84
C ALA A 90 -8.23 -14.08 12.26
N PRO A 91 -8.11 -14.42 13.55
CA PRO A 91 -7.20 -15.47 13.99
C PRO A 91 -7.38 -16.82 13.27
N GLU A 92 -8.61 -17.15 12.89
CA GLU A 92 -8.95 -18.36 12.12
C GLU A 92 -8.40 -18.32 10.70
N ASP A 93 -8.38 -17.14 10.08
CA ASP A 93 -7.74 -16.94 8.76
C ASP A 93 -6.24 -17.16 8.85
N VAL A 94 -5.60 -16.62 9.90
CA VAL A 94 -4.17 -16.80 10.14
C VAL A 94 -3.85 -18.28 10.38
N ALA A 95 -4.74 -19.02 11.08
CA ALA A 95 -4.58 -20.46 11.27
C ALA A 95 -4.63 -21.22 9.94
N THR A 96 -5.58 -20.90 9.08
CA THR A 96 -5.71 -21.50 7.74
C THR A 96 -4.48 -21.24 6.87
N ILE A 97 -3.96 -20.01 6.90
CA ILE A 97 -2.76 -19.61 6.17
C ILE A 97 -1.53 -20.32 6.75
N HIS A 98 -1.42 -20.41 8.08
CA HIS A 98 -0.33 -21.11 8.77
C HIS A 98 -0.28 -22.59 8.39
N ASP A 99 -1.42 -23.28 8.39
CA ASP A 99 -1.47 -24.70 8.01
C ASP A 99 -1.00 -24.93 6.57
N GLU A 100 -1.36 -24.03 5.66
CA GLU A 100 -0.91 -24.10 4.26
C GLU A 100 0.57 -23.78 4.11
N THR A 101 1.07 -22.74 4.75
CA THR A 101 2.49 -22.36 4.68
C THR A 101 3.37 -23.44 5.33
N ALA A 102 2.96 -24.01 6.46
CA ALA A 102 3.66 -25.12 7.12
C ALA A 102 3.71 -26.36 6.21
N ARG A 103 2.60 -26.71 5.54
CA ARG A 103 2.57 -27.81 4.55
C ARG A 103 3.58 -27.62 3.42
N LEU A 104 3.83 -26.38 3.02
CA LEU A 104 4.77 -26.01 1.95
C LEU A 104 6.20 -25.77 2.45
N GLY A 105 6.47 -25.88 3.74
CA GLY A 105 7.78 -25.59 4.35
C GLY A 105 8.14 -24.10 4.30
N LEU A 106 7.13 -23.22 4.23
CA LEU A 106 7.28 -21.77 4.19
C LEU A 106 7.18 -21.18 5.60
N PRO A 107 7.99 -20.16 5.95
CA PRO A 107 7.77 -19.38 7.17
C PRO A 107 6.54 -18.49 7.02
N LEU A 108 5.97 -18.09 8.15
CA LEU A 108 4.84 -17.16 8.19
C LEU A 108 5.09 -16.07 9.23
N ASP A 109 4.93 -14.83 8.80
CA ASP A 109 4.89 -13.67 9.68
C ASP A 109 3.49 -13.08 9.67
N ALA A 110 2.84 -12.98 10.83
CA ALA A 110 1.54 -12.35 10.97
C ALA A 110 1.71 -10.89 11.43
N ILE A 111 1.09 -9.94 10.72
CA ILE A 111 1.32 -8.51 10.92
C ILE A 111 0.08 -7.85 11.46
N SER A 112 0.21 -7.20 12.62
CA SER A 112 -0.80 -6.32 13.20
C SER A 112 -0.20 -4.93 13.38
N GLU A 113 -0.65 -3.99 12.56
CA GLU A 113 -0.19 -2.59 12.55
C GLU A 113 1.34 -2.46 12.40
N GLY A 114 2.06 -2.08 13.45
CA GLY A 114 3.52 -1.95 13.45
C GLY A 114 4.27 -3.15 14.04
N THR A 115 3.55 -4.22 14.41
CA THR A 115 4.12 -5.43 15.02
C THR A 115 4.06 -6.61 14.07
N VAL A 116 5.16 -7.31 13.94
CA VAL A 116 5.32 -8.55 13.17
C VAL A 116 5.52 -9.69 14.15
N TYR A 117 4.63 -10.66 14.12
CA TYR A 117 4.75 -11.91 14.85
C TYR A 117 5.43 -12.92 13.92
N GLU A 118 6.74 -13.12 14.13
CA GLU A 118 7.56 -14.09 13.39
C GLU A 118 7.29 -15.48 13.98
N ILE A 119 6.49 -16.27 13.28
CA ILE A 119 6.07 -17.59 13.75
C ILE A 119 7.21 -18.58 13.52
N HIS A 120 7.58 -19.32 14.58
CA HIS A 120 8.65 -20.31 14.49
C HIS A 120 8.35 -21.37 13.42
N ALA A 121 9.34 -21.58 12.55
CA ALA A 121 9.31 -22.56 11.45
C ALA A 121 10.73 -23.09 11.21
N ASP A 122 10.85 -24.21 10.49
CA ASP A 122 12.14 -24.81 10.12
C ASP A 122 12.99 -23.84 9.28
N ARG A 123 12.34 -22.99 8.49
CA ARG A 123 12.98 -21.96 7.66
C ARG A 123 12.70 -20.57 8.26
N LYS A 124 13.75 -19.80 8.48
CA LYS A 124 13.61 -18.44 8.97
C LYS A 124 13.07 -17.50 7.88
N SER A 125 12.18 -16.59 8.26
CA SER A 125 11.70 -15.52 7.40
C SER A 125 12.80 -14.49 7.11
N LEU A 126 12.80 -13.96 5.89
CA LEU A 126 13.68 -12.85 5.48
C LEU A 126 12.99 -11.48 5.59
N TYR A 127 11.77 -11.42 6.13
CA TYR A 127 10.97 -10.19 6.14
C TYR A 127 11.59 -9.05 6.94
N SER A 128 12.28 -9.35 8.04
CA SER A 128 13.01 -8.37 8.86
C SER A 128 14.10 -7.62 8.09
N LEU A 129 14.70 -8.25 7.06
CA LEU A 129 15.69 -7.61 6.20
C LEU A 129 15.10 -6.48 5.33
N TYR A 130 13.81 -6.59 5.00
CA TYR A 130 13.10 -5.61 4.16
C TYR A 130 12.43 -4.51 4.96
N ASN A 131 12.11 -4.78 6.25
CA ASN A 131 11.33 -3.88 7.10
C ASN A 131 11.93 -3.76 8.51
N PRO A 132 13.19 -3.32 8.64
CA PRO A 132 13.91 -3.31 9.93
C PRO A 132 13.31 -2.33 10.95
N TYR A 133 12.40 -1.45 10.54
CA TYR A 133 11.76 -0.44 11.42
C TYR A 133 10.54 -0.97 12.18
N LEU A 134 10.06 -2.17 11.83
CA LEU A 134 8.92 -2.79 12.50
C LEU A 134 9.35 -3.44 13.81
N ASN A 135 8.38 -3.68 14.69
CA ASN A 135 8.62 -4.41 15.93
C ASN A 135 8.43 -5.90 15.67
N PHE A 136 9.52 -6.68 15.74
CA PHE A 136 9.49 -8.14 15.54
C PHE A 136 9.40 -8.87 16.89
N ILE A 137 8.47 -9.82 16.98
CA ILE A 137 8.24 -10.70 18.12
C ILE A 137 8.30 -12.14 17.62
N GLU A 138 9.32 -12.89 17.99
CA GLU A 138 9.39 -14.33 17.73
C GLU A 138 8.36 -15.05 18.63
N THR A 139 7.58 -15.97 18.06
CA THR A 139 6.51 -16.66 18.78
C THR A 139 6.22 -18.04 18.20
N ASP A 140 5.73 -18.96 19.03
CA ASP A 140 5.09 -20.17 18.53
C ASP A 140 3.68 -19.86 18.04
N PHE A 141 3.20 -20.57 17.01
CA PHE A 141 1.85 -20.37 16.49
C PHE A 141 0.76 -20.47 17.58
N LYS A 142 0.89 -21.43 18.52
CA LYS A 142 -0.05 -21.62 19.63
C LYS A 142 -0.14 -20.43 20.60
N ASP A 143 0.93 -19.60 20.66
CA ASP A 143 1.05 -18.44 21.55
C ASP A 143 0.73 -17.12 20.81
N LEU A 144 0.32 -17.22 19.53
CA LEU A 144 -0.08 -16.06 18.74
C LEU A 144 -1.31 -15.40 19.36
N PRO A 145 -1.33 -14.07 19.58
CA PRO A 145 -2.47 -13.39 20.19
C PRO A 145 -3.79 -13.61 19.43
N SER A 146 -4.78 -14.22 20.09
CA SER A 146 -6.11 -14.49 19.53
C SER A 146 -7.11 -13.35 19.73
N THR A 147 -6.74 -12.32 20.51
CA THR A 147 -7.61 -11.18 20.83
C THR A 147 -7.40 -9.97 19.95
N ILE A 148 -6.42 -10.04 19.04
CA ILE A 148 -6.12 -8.99 18.05
C ILE A 148 -6.48 -9.47 16.66
N SER A 149 -6.57 -8.53 15.72
CA SER A 149 -6.76 -8.81 14.31
C SER A 149 -5.47 -8.52 13.55
N TYR A 150 -5.28 -9.20 12.42
CA TYR A 150 -4.07 -9.09 11.61
C TYR A 150 -4.37 -8.38 10.30
N ASN A 151 -3.52 -7.44 9.90
CA ASN A 151 -3.72 -6.69 8.65
C ASN A 151 -3.41 -7.58 7.44
N LYS A 152 -2.37 -8.39 7.55
CA LYS A 152 -1.94 -9.37 6.54
C LYS A 152 -0.99 -10.39 7.15
N CYS A 153 -0.75 -11.49 6.45
CA CYS A 153 0.40 -12.33 6.68
C CYS A 153 1.38 -12.22 5.51
N VAL A 154 2.64 -12.54 5.76
CA VAL A 154 3.69 -12.56 4.73
C VAL A 154 4.57 -13.80 4.85
N THR A 155 5.10 -14.21 3.71
CA THR A 155 6.12 -15.25 3.59
C THR A 155 7.30 -14.66 2.83
N ALA A 156 8.47 -14.63 3.44
CA ALA A 156 9.68 -14.09 2.82
C ALA A 156 10.80 -15.12 2.82
N VAL A 157 11.14 -15.64 1.65
CA VAL A 157 12.20 -16.63 1.44
C VAL A 157 12.90 -16.40 0.11
N ASP A 158 13.94 -17.20 -0.20
CA ASP A 158 14.57 -17.13 -1.52
C ASP A 158 13.56 -17.33 -2.66
N GLN A 159 13.82 -16.63 -3.77
CA GLN A 159 12.89 -16.55 -4.89
C GLN A 159 12.54 -17.91 -5.50
N ASP A 160 13.54 -18.75 -5.75
CA ASP A 160 13.33 -20.02 -6.45
C ASP A 160 12.45 -20.97 -5.62
N PHE A 161 12.69 -21.00 -4.29
CA PHE A 161 11.88 -21.78 -3.38
C PHE A 161 10.45 -21.24 -3.30
N LEU A 162 10.30 -19.91 -3.22
CA LEU A 162 8.98 -19.28 -3.18
C LEU A 162 8.18 -19.56 -4.45
N ASP A 163 8.79 -19.40 -5.63
CA ASP A 163 8.13 -19.61 -6.93
C ASP A 163 7.71 -21.09 -7.13
N ALA A 164 8.48 -22.03 -6.58
CA ALA A 164 8.10 -23.44 -6.58
C ALA A 164 6.93 -23.72 -5.61
N ALA A 165 6.92 -23.10 -4.43
CA ALA A 165 5.89 -23.28 -3.41
C ALA A 165 4.55 -22.67 -3.85
N ILE A 166 4.56 -21.46 -4.44
CA ILE A 166 3.34 -20.78 -4.92
C ILE A 166 2.51 -21.67 -5.87
N LYS A 167 3.17 -22.41 -6.74
CA LYS A 167 2.50 -23.34 -7.69
C LYS A 167 1.75 -24.49 -7.00
N GLN A 168 2.02 -24.71 -5.71
CA GLN A 168 1.45 -25.80 -4.90
C GLN A 168 0.42 -25.29 -3.88
N ILE A 169 0.18 -23.98 -3.80
CA ILE A 169 -0.88 -23.41 -2.95
C ILE A 169 -2.23 -23.95 -3.42
N LYS A 170 -3.06 -24.37 -2.47
CA LYS A 170 -4.41 -24.85 -2.76
C LYS A 170 -5.22 -23.78 -3.50
N PRO A 171 -5.84 -24.11 -4.65
CA PRO A 171 -6.58 -23.13 -5.47
C PRO A 171 -7.71 -22.41 -4.73
N ASP A 172 -8.36 -23.07 -3.78
CA ASP A 172 -9.49 -22.52 -3.02
C ASP A 172 -9.05 -21.31 -2.18
N LEU A 173 -7.80 -21.27 -1.69
CA LEU A 173 -7.29 -20.15 -0.90
C LEU A 173 -7.23 -18.85 -1.69
N PHE A 174 -7.08 -18.90 -3.03
CA PHE A 174 -7.16 -17.72 -3.88
C PHE A 174 -8.58 -17.16 -4.03
N GLN A 175 -9.61 -17.94 -3.64
CA GLN A 175 -10.99 -17.46 -3.57
C GLN A 175 -11.25 -16.72 -2.26
N ASP A 176 -10.62 -17.16 -1.17
CA ASP A 176 -10.84 -16.64 0.18
C ASP A 176 -9.90 -15.49 0.55
N TYR A 177 -8.71 -15.42 -0.07
CA TYR A 177 -7.66 -14.43 0.21
C TYR A 177 -7.14 -13.76 -1.06
N GLU A 178 -6.61 -12.55 -0.91
CA GLU A 178 -5.74 -11.93 -1.93
C GLU A 178 -4.31 -12.41 -1.68
N ILE A 179 -3.80 -13.29 -2.57
CA ILE A 179 -2.48 -13.89 -2.47
C ILE A 179 -1.66 -13.42 -3.67
N PHE A 180 -0.59 -12.68 -3.43
CA PHE A 180 0.24 -12.15 -4.52
C PHE A 180 1.69 -11.93 -4.09
N LYS A 181 2.60 -11.98 -5.05
CA LYS A 181 3.99 -11.55 -4.85
C LYS A 181 4.06 -10.03 -4.95
N SER A 182 4.53 -9.38 -3.88
CA SER A 182 4.83 -7.95 -3.88
C SER A 182 6.31 -7.67 -4.20
N ARG A 183 7.17 -8.67 -4.08
CA ARG A 183 8.60 -8.66 -4.48
C ARG A 183 9.03 -10.08 -4.85
N GLU A 184 10.21 -10.21 -5.47
CA GLU A 184 10.75 -11.52 -5.90
C GLU A 184 10.79 -12.56 -4.77
N MET A 185 11.06 -12.14 -3.53
CA MET A 185 11.21 -12.99 -2.35
C MET A 185 10.07 -12.85 -1.35
N LEU A 186 8.97 -12.15 -1.68
CA LEU A 186 7.89 -11.81 -0.74
C LEU A 186 6.52 -12.15 -1.31
N LEU A 187 5.82 -13.07 -0.64
CA LEU A 187 4.42 -13.38 -0.87
C LEU A 187 3.57 -12.75 0.23
N GLU A 188 2.50 -12.08 -0.15
CA GLU A 188 1.53 -11.49 0.76
C GLU A 188 0.22 -12.27 0.76
N TRP A 189 -0.38 -12.41 1.93
CA TRP A 189 -1.67 -13.00 2.20
C TRP A 189 -2.54 -11.93 2.86
N CYS A 190 -3.46 -11.37 2.10
CA CYS A 190 -4.33 -10.29 2.54
C CYS A 190 -5.79 -10.75 2.61
N PRO A 191 -6.65 -10.07 3.38
CA PRO A 191 -8.08 -10.31 3.33
C PRO A 191 -8.62 -10.17 1.91
N LYS A 192 -9.66 -10.93 1.58
CA LYS A 192 -10.31 -10.85 0.26
C LYS A 192 -10.85 -9.45 -0.04
N ASN A 193 -10.78 -9.03 -1.28
CA ASN A 193 -11.19 -7.71 -1.77
C ASN A 193 -10.42 -6.52 -1.15
N VAL A 194 -9.29 -6.76 -0.50
CA VAL A 194 -8.41 -5.69 -0.06
C VAL A 194 -7.48 -5.29 -1.20
N HIS A 195 -7.69 -4.10 -1.72
CA HIS A 195 -6.85 -3.46 -2.73
C HIS A 195 -6.89 -1.93 -2.56
N LYS A 196 -5.95 -1.21 -3.19
CA LYS A 196 -5.81 0.24 -2.97
C LYS A 196 -7.08 1.03 -3.23
N ALA A 197 -7.91 0.61 -4.22
CA ALA A 197 -9.19 1.29 -4.48
C ALA A 197 -10.20 1.13 -3.35
N THR A 198 -10.27 -0.02 -2.67
CA THR A 198 -11.23 -0.18 -1.55
C THR A 198 -10.91 0.75 -0.40
N GLY A 199 -9.63 0.89 -0.05
CA GLY A 199 -9.19 1.87 0.96
C GLY A 199 -9.45 3.32 0.52
N LEU A 200 -9.18 3.62 -0.76
CA LEU A 200 -9.38 4.97 -1.31
C LEU A 200 -10.86 5.33 -1.37
N ALA A 201 -11.73 4.41 -1.79
CA ALA A 201 -13.18 4.61 -1.79
C ALA A 201 -13.74 4.80 -0.38
N ALA A 202 -13.24 4.03 0.60
CA ALA A 202 -13.63 4.19 2.00
C ALA A 202 -13.23 5.58 2.54
N LEU A 203 -12.01 6.05 2.25
CA LEU A 203 -11.58 7.39 2.66
C LEU A 203 -12.39 8.48 1.95
N ALA A 204 -12.60 8.38 0.64
CA ALA A 204 -13.41 9.34 -0.11
C ALA A 204 -14.83 9.45 0.48
N SER A 205 -15.47 8.31 0.77
CA SER A 205 -16.79 8.28 1.42
C SER A 205 -16.80 8.98 2.79
N ILE A 206 -15.76 8.76 3.62
CA ILE A 206 -15.62 9.41 4.93
C ILE A 206 -15.47 10.94 4.78
N LEU A 207 -14.82 11.39 3.70
CA LEU A 207 -14.60 12.80 3.42
C LEU A 207 -15.74 13.46 2.62
N GLY A 208 -16.76 12.68 2.21
CA GLY A 208 -17.86 13.17 1.36
C GLY A 208 -17.42 13.53 -0.06
N LEU A 209 -16.41 12.83 -0.59
CA LEU A 209 -15.87 13.02 -1.94
C LEU A 209 -16.34 11.93 -2.88
N GLU A 210 -16.58 12.32 -4.12
CA GLU A 210 -16.86 11.40 -5.23
C GLU A 210 -15.56 11.05 -5.98
N ALA A 211 -15.57 9.94 -6.74
CA ALA A 211 -14.39 9.48 -7.47
C ALA A 211 -13.82 10.53 -8.45
N ASP A 212 -14.68 11.35 -9.06
CA ASP A 212 -14.30 12.40 -10.01
C ASP A 212 -13.54 13.59 -9.38
N GLN A 213 -13.53 13.66 -8.06
CA GLN A 213 -12.76 14.62 -7.26
C GLN A 213 -11.40 14.05 -6.81
N VAL A 214 -11.07 12.82 -7.21
CA VAL A 214 -9.86 12.11 -6.78
C VAL A 214 -8.91 11.92 -7.94
N MET A 215 -7.65 12.33 -7.75
CA MET A 215 -6.51 11.94 -8.60
C MET A 215 -5.74 10.80 -7.91
N ALA A 216 -5.41 9.75 -8.65
CA ALA A 216 -4.56 8.66 -8.16
C ALA A 216 -3.35 8.48 -9.06
N CYS A 217 -2.15 8.36 -8.48
CA CYS A 217 -0.89 8.14 -9.18
C CYS A 217 -0.28 6.79 -8.78
N GLY A 218 0.18 6.02 -9.75
CA GLY A 218 0.75 4.69 -9.52
C GLY A 218 1.56 4.18 -10.71
N ASP A 219 2.27 3.07 -10.52
CA ASP A 219 3.13 2.47 -11.54
C ASP A 219 3.10 0.94 -11.60
N GLU A 220 2.70 0.23 -10.53
CA GLU A 220 2.73 -1.22 -10.44
C GLU A 220 1.34 -1.87 -10.38
N ALA A 221 1.30 -3.20 -10.46
CA ALA A 221 0.06 -3.98 -10.54
C ALA A 221 -0.91 -3.76 -9.36
N ASN A 222 -0.41 -3.49 -8.15
CA ASN A 222 -1.23 -3.18 -6.98
C ASN A 222 -1.90 -1.80 -7.04
N ASP A 223 -1.51 -0.95 -8.04
CA ASP A 223 -2.11 0.36 -8.27
C ASP A 223 -3.27 0.33 -9.25
N LEU A 224 -3.37 -0.73 -10.07
CA LEU A 224 -4.39 -0.86 -11.11
C LEU A 224 -5.78 -0.48 -10.60
N SER A 225 -6.16 -1.00 -9.44
CA SER A 225 -7.48 -0.76 -8.88
C SER A 225 -7.73 0.71 -8.56
N MET A 226 -6.79 1.42 -7.94
CA MET A 226 -6.97 2.84 -7.60
C MET A 226 -6.88 3.74 -8.83
N ILE A 227 -6.07 3.40 -9.82
CA ILE A 227 -5.95 4.13 -11.09
C ILE A 227 -7.27 4.03 -11.88
N GLN A 228 -7.90 2.85 -11.90
CA GLN A 228 -9.20 2.66 -12.55
C GLN A 228 -10.35 3.33 -11.80
N TRP A 229 -10.30 3.34 -10.47
CA TRP A 229 -11.38 3.87 -9.63
C TRP A 229 -11.41 5.40 -9.61
N ALA A 230 -10.25 6.07 -9.57
CA ALA A 230 -10.15 7.52 -9.49
C ALA A 230 -10.66 8.19 -10.77
N GLY A 231 -11.34 9.33 -10.64
CA GLY A 231 -11.77 10.13 -11.79
C GLY A 231 -10.61 10.63 -12.65
N LEU A 232 -9.41 10.76 -12.05
CA LEU A 232 -8.18 11.06 -12.76
C LEU A 232 -7.07 10.06 -12.34
N GLY A 233 -7.06 8.88 -12.95
CA GLY A 233 -5.97 7.91 -12.80
C GLY A 233 -4.77 8.29 -13.66
N VAL A 234 -3.60 8.43 -13.05
CA VAL A 234 -2.34 8.83 -13.71
C VAL A 234 -1.29 7.72 -13.56
N ALA A 235 -0.90 7.14 -14.67
CA ALA A 235 0.25 6.23 -14.72
C ALA A 235 1.55 7.01 -14.82
N MET A 236 2.56 6.62 -14.06
CA MET A 236 3.90 7.19 -14.20
C MET A 236 4.54 6.76 -15.53
N GLY A 237 5.50 7.54 -16.06
CA GLY A 237 6.19 7.20 -17.30
C GLY A 237 6.93 5.85 -17.25
N ASN A 238 7.38 5.44 -16.07
CA ASN A 238 7.99 4.12 -15.77
C ASN A 238 6.98 3.02 -15.47
N ALA A 239 5.66 3.32 -15.40
CA ALA A 239 4.64 2.33 -15.05
C ALA A 239 4.65 1.12 -16.00
N ILE A 240 4.24 -0.03 -15.46
CA ILE A 240 4.06 -1.25 -16.26
C ILE A 240 2.97 -1.04 -17.34
N PRO A 241 3.03 -1.78 -18.47
CA PRO A 241 2.05 -1.62 -19.55
C PRO A 241 0.58 -1.71 -19.10
N ALA A 242 0.27 -2.63 -18.20
CA ALA A 242 -1.09 -2.83 -17.71
C ALA A 242 -1.66 -1.60 -16.97
N VAL A 243 -0.82 -0.88 -16.21
CA VAL A 243 -1.23 0.37 -15.53
C VAL A 243 -1.42 1.50 -16.54
N LYS A 244 -0.54 1.61 -17.53
CA LYS A 244 -0.67 2.61 -18.61
C LYS A 244 -1.93 2.42 -19.45
N GLU A 245 -2.33 1.17 -19.67
CA GLU A 245 -3.51 0.82 -20.47
C GLU A 245 -4.82 1.30 -19.83
N VAL A 246 -4.91 1.25 -18.49
CA VAL A 246 -6.12 1.60 -17.75
C VAL A 246 -6.15 3.04 -17.25
N ALA A 247 -5.02 3.74 -17.29
CA ALA A 247 -4.90 5.10 -16.80
C ALA A 247 -5.60 6.10 -17.74
N ALA A 248 -6.26 7.11 -17.15
CA ALA A 248 -6.81 8.24 -17.91
C ALA A 248 -5.68 9.10 -18.52
N LEU A 249 -4.51 9.14 -17.86
CA LEU A 249 -3.32 9.86 -18.31
C LEU A 249 -2.07 9.03 -18.05
N VAL A 250 -1.11 9.13 -18.97
CA VAL A 250 0.25 8.63 -18.79
C VAL A 250 1.19 9.83 -18.71
N ALA A 251 1.91 9.97 -17.61
CA ALA A 251 2.89 11.02 -17.44
C ALA A 251 4.01 10.85 -18.51
N PRO A 252 4.43 11.92 -19.18
CA PRO A 252 5.47 11.86 -20.20
C PRO A 252 6.88 11.63 -19.63
N VAL A 253 7.01 11.66 -18.31
CA VAL A 253 8.23 11.53 -17.53
C VAL A 253 8.09 10.46 -16.46
N THR A 254 9.23 9.95 -15.96
CA THR A 254 9.27 8.92 -14.91
C THR A 254 9.20 9.51 -13.51
N ASN A 255 9.09 8.66 -12.49
CA ASN A 255 9.22 9.06 -11.08
C ASN A 255 10.54 9.81 -10.79
N ASP A 256 11.65 9.41 -11.44
CA ASP A 256 12.95 10.09 -11.33
C ASP A 256 12.98 11.49 -12.00
N GLN A 257 11.96 11.79 -12.78
CA GLN A 257 11.81 13.05 -13.52
C GLN A 257 10.58 13.84 -13.06
N ASP A 258 10.13 13.61 -11.81
CA ASP A 258 9.08 14.36 -11.15
C ASP A 258 7.68 14.21 -11.78
N ALA A 259 7.29 12.98 -12.16
CA ALA A 259 6.00 12.71 -12.78
C ALA A 259 4.81 13.14 -11.91
N VAL A 260 4.90 13.02 -10.59
CA VAL A 260 3.85 13.48 -9.65
C VAL A 260 3.71 15.00 -9.71
N ALA A 261 4.81 15.74 -9.67
CA ALA A 261 4.76 17.20 -9.81
C ALA A 261 4.16 17.61 -11.16
N TRP A 262 4.57 16.95 -12.25
CA TRP A 262 3.98 17.18 -13.56
C TRP A 262 2.46 17.01 -13.55
N ALA A 263 1.94 15.95 -12.94
CA ALA A 263 0.51 15.71 -12.85
C ALA A 263 -0.21 16.81 -12.04
N ILE A 264 0.32 17.15 -10.88
CA ILE A 264 -0.24 18.18 -10.00
C ILE A 264 -0.24 19.56 -10.67
N GLU A 265 0.87 19.98 -11.24
CA GLU A 265 1.02 21.29 -11.90
C GLU A 265 0.08 21.45 -13.10
N ASN A 266 -0.22 20.36 -13.82
CA ASN A 266 -1.05 20.42 -15.02
C ASN A 266 -2.54 20.21 -14.78
N TYR A 267 -2.93 19.50 -13.72
CA TYR A 267 -4.32 19.05 -13.53
C TYR A 267 -4.94 19.44 -12.18
N VAL A 268 -4.13 19.92 -11.22
CA VAL A 268 -4.62 20.34 -9.90
C VAL A 268 -4.43 21.82 -9.69
N LEU A 269 -3.22 22.36 -10.00
CA LEU A 269 -2.86 23.76 -9.72
C LEU A 269 -3.26 24.73 -10.83
N LYS A 270 -3.48 24.26 -12.07
CA LYS A 270 -4.00 25.13 -13.13
C LYS A 270 -5.42 25.55 -12.78
N GLU A 271 -5.64 26.85 -12.66
CA GLU A 271 -7.00 27.40 -12.65
C GLU A 271 -7.72 26.98 -13.94
N SER A 272 -8.96 26.47 -13.79
CA SER A 272 -9.81 26.22 -14.95
C SER A 272 -10.08 27.57 -15.62
N GLU A 273 -9.52 27.78 -16.82
CA GLU A 273 -9.89 28.92 -17.66
C GLU A 273 -11.37 28.86 -18.04
#